data_4693e85d78d14a2aa51d24ee63f05d64
#
_entry.id   4693e85d78d14a2aa51d24ee63f05d64
#
_cell.length_a   1.000
_cell.length_b   1.000
_cell.length_c   1.000
_cell.angle_alpha   90.00
_cell.angle_beta   90.00
_cell.angle_gamma   90.00
#
_symmetry.space_group_name_H-M   'P 1'
#
loop_
_entity.id
_entity.type
_entity.pdbx_description
1 polymer ?
#
loop_
_entity_poly.entity_id
_entity_poly.type
_entity_poly.pdbx_seq_one_letter_code
_entity_poly.pdbx_strand_id
1 'polypeptide(L)'
;MTSRRPVRAASVTGARSRGAHTLAPEHLGEAAAAATVAVVVGGIALVITGVGMLAMAFTLGSRYGADPPPNVGAMSLVPTVAGVLAILLGGALVAGGIAVLSDARRARLVTGVLAGATAALGALAAVQVMVNVPADPVLAAALTVATLVYAVAAVLLLRPRR
;
A
#
# COMPACT_ATOMS: atom_id res chain seq x y z
N MET A 1 40.32 -46.32 49.31
CA MET A 1 38.92 -45.96 48.95
C MET A 1 38.98 -44.64 48.20
N THR A 2 39.07 -44.66 46.89
CA THR A 2 39.16 -43.46 46.01
C THR A 2 37.86 -43.34 45.20
N SER A 3 37.05 -42.37 45.64
CA SER A 3 35.79 -42.06 44.99
C SER A 3 36.05 -41.30 43.67
N ARG A 4 35.85 -41.94 42.55
CA ARG A 4 35.83 -41.30 41.21
C ARG A 4 34.44 -40.65 40.98
N ARG A 5 34.42 -39.31 40.94
CA ARG A 5 33.25 -38.55 40.44
C ARG A 5 33.15 -38.71 38.93
N PRO A 6 31.98 -39.03 38.37
CA PRO A 6 31.80 -38.99 36.92
C PRO A 6 31.73 -37.54 36.42
N VAL A 7 32.58 -37.24 35.44
CA VAL A 7 32.56 -36.00 34.67
C VAL A 7 31.30 -36.00 33.82
N ARG A 8 30.35 -35.09 34.12
CA ARG A 8 29.19 -34.81 33.29
C ARG A 8 29.65 -34.16 31.99
N ALA A 9 29.63 -34.90 30.91
CA ALA A 9 29.77 -34.34 29.55
C ALA A 9 28.61 -33.41 29.28
N ALA A 10 28.90 -32.13 29.22
CA ALA A 10 27.96 -31.10 28.77
C ALA A 10 27.76 -31.29 27.26
N SER A 11 26.61 -31.80 26.87
CA SER A 11 26.17 -31.87 25.47
C SER A 11 25.87 -30.46 24.99
N VAL A 12 26.90 -29.83 24.37
CA VAL A 12 26.72 -28.61 23.57
C VAL A 12 26.17 -29.05 22.22
N THR A 13 24.89 -29.23 22.15
CA THR A 13 24.17 -29.39 20.88
C THR A 13 22.93 -28.53 20.91
N GLY A 14 23.17 -27.19 20.98
CA GLY A 14 22.19 -26.17 20.76
C GLY A 14 22.56 -25.36 19.52
N ALA A 15 22.82 -26.05 18.39
CA ALA A 15 22.78 -25.39 17.10
C ALA A 15 21.34 -24.93 16.89
N ARG A 16 21.04 -23.71 17.36
CA ARG A 16 19.87 -22.96 16.92
C ARG A 16 19.97 -22.85 15.41
N SER A 17 19.35 -23.78 14.71
CA SER A 17 18.92 -23.56 13.34
C SER A 17 18.07 -22.29 13.41
N ARG A 18 18.66 -21.15 13.03
CA ARG A 18 17.87 -19.99 12.60
C ARG A 18 17.12 -20.48 11.38
N GLY A 19 15.96 -21.08 11.64
CA GLY A 19 15.02 -21.43 10.62
C GLY A 19 14.81 -20.20 9.77
N ALA A 20 15.11 -20.32 8.50
CA ALA A 20 14.62 -19.39 7.52
C ALA A 20 13.14 -19.21 7.85
N HIS A 21 12.76 -18.02 8.32
CA HIS A 21 11.37 -17.66 8.45
C HIS A 21 10.79 -17.72 7.05
N THR A 22 10.30 -18.88 6.67
CA THR A 22 9.39 -19.02 5.55
C THR A 22 8.28 -18.04 5.85
N LEU A 23 8.11 -17.06 4.96
CA LEU A 23 7.01 -16.10 5.00
C LEU A 23 5.70 -16.87 4.74
N ALA A 24 5.35 -17.77 5.63
CA ALA A 24 4.12 -18.53 5.52
C ALA A 24 3.00 -17.65 6.10
N PRO A 25 1.94 -17.40 5.34
CA PRO A 25 0.82 -16.57 5.77
C PRO A 25 -0.07 -17.25 6.82
N GLU A 26 0.38 -18.35 7.42
CA GLU A 26 -0.36 -19.15 8.38
C GLU A 26 -0.84 -18.36 9.61
N HIS A 27 -0.19 -17.24 9.92
CA HIS A 27 -0.57 -16.36 11.04
C HIS A 27 -1.64 -15.32 10.69
N LEU A 28 -1.90 -15.12 9.40
CA LEU A 28 -2.96 -14.26 8.92
C LEU A 28 -4.14 -15.15 8.51
N GLY A 29 -5.32 -14.95 9.09
CA GLY A 29 -6.52 -15.59 8.54
C GLY A 29 -6.62 -15.27 7.04
N GLU A 30 -7.13 -16.18 6.21
CA GLU A 30 -7.18 -16.06 4.74
C GLU A 30 -7.68 -14.69 4.26
N ALA A 31 -8.72 -14.14 4.93
CA ALA A 31 -9.26 -12.83 4.61
C ALA A 31 -8.26 -11.68 4.83
N ALA A 32 -7.42 -11.74 5.87
CA ALA A 32 -6.42 -10.72 6.14
C ALA A 32 -5.23 -10.84 5.18
N ALA A 33 -4.88 -12.06 4.75
CA ALA A 33 -3.87 -12.29 3.73
C ALA A 33 -4.33 -11.72 2.38
N ALA A 34 -5.57 -12.02 1.96
CA ALA A 34 -6.16 -11.47 0.75
C ALA A 34 -6.22 -9.93 0.78
N ALA A 35 -6.63 -9.34 1.92
CA ALA A 35 -6.64 -7.89 2.11
C ALA A 35 -5.23 -7.28 1.97
N THR A 36 -4.20 -7.95 2.52
CA THR A 36 -2.81 -7.49 2.42
C THR A 36 -2.32 -7.52 0.97
N VAL A 37 -2.63 -8.59 0.23
CA VAL A 37 -2.29 -8.69 -1.20
C VAL A 37 -3.01 -7.59 -1.99
N ALA A 38 -4.30 -7.37 -1.75
CA ALA A 38 -5.07 -6.32 -2.42
C ALA A 38 -4.47 -4.92 -2.16
N VAL A 39 -4.02 -4.64 -0.93
CA VAL A 39 -3.36 -3.37 -0.57
C VAL A 39 -2.02 -3.21 -1.30
N VAL A 40 -1.20 -4.26 -1.38
CA VAL A 40 0.08 -4.22 -2.09
C VAL A 40 -0.14 -4.00 -3.59
N VAL A 41 -1.01 -4.77 -4.22
CA VAL A 41 -1.32 -4.64 -5.66
C VAL A 41 -1.90 -3.27 -5.96
N GLY A 42 -2.84 -2.80 -5.13
CA GLY A 42 -3.41 -1.47 -5.27
C GLY A 42 -2.37 -0.35 -5.03
N GLY A 43 -1.46 -0.53 -4.08
CA GLY A 43 -0.34 0.39 -3.86
C GLY A 43 0.58 0.50 -5.08
N ILE A 44 0.91 -0.63 -5.72
CA ILE A 44 1.68 -0.64 -6.98
C ILE A 44 0.92 0.09 -8.08
N ALA A 45 -0.38 -0.16 -8.23
CA ALA A 45 -1.21 0.53 -9.21
C ALA A 45 -1.23 2.05 -8.99
N LEU A 46 -1.30 2.52 -7.73
CA LEU A 46 -1.20 3.93 -7.39
C LEU A 46 0.15 4.53 -7.77
N VAL A 47 1.26 3.83 -7.53
CA VAL A 47 2.59 4.29 -7.95
C VAL A 47 2.66 4.44 -9.47
N ILE A 48 2.19 3.45 -10.22
CA ILE A 48 2.18 3.50 -11.70
C ILE A 48 1.32 4.69 -12.18
N THR A 49 0.15 4.88 -11.60
CA THR A 49 -0.73 6.00 -11.92
C THR A 49 -0.06 7.34 -11.60
N GLY A 50 0.60 7.44 -10.46
CA GLY A 50 1.34 8.64 -10.06
C GLY A 50 2.48 8.98 -11.01
N VAL A 51 3.25 7.99 -11.46
CA VAL A 51 4.30 8.17 -12.49
C VAL A 51 3.69 8.64 -13.80
N GLY A 52 2.55 8.06 -14.22
CA GLY A 52 1.82 8.49 -15.42
C GLY A 52 1.36 9.96 -15.35
N MET A 53 0.85 10.39 -14.18
CA MET A 53 0.46 11.79 -13.96
C MET A 53 1.66 12.75 -14.02
N LEU A 54 2.81 12.36 -13.45
CA LEU A 54 4.04 13.16 -13.54
C LEU A 54 4.55 13.25 -14.98
N ALA A 55 4.54 12.15 -15.72
CA ALA A 55 4.90 12.15 -17.14
C ALA A 55 3.98 13.05 -17.97
N MET A 56 2.67 13.01 -17.69
CA MET A 56 1.70 13.92 -18.32
C MET A 56 2.00 15.39 -17.98
N ALA A 57 2.26 15.70 -16.72
CA ALA A 57 2.62 17.07 -16.29
C ALA A 57 3.88 17.57 -16.99
N PHE A 58 4.90 16.72 -17.09
CA PHE A 58 6.15 17.01 -17.78
C PHE A 58 5.93 17.27 -19.29
N THR A 59 5.14 16.43 -19.95
CA THR A 59 4.84 16.60 -21.39
C THR A 59 4.02 17.85 -21.66
N LEU A 60 3.09 18.23 -20.78
CA LEU A 60 2.37 19.49 -20.87
C LEU A 60 3.34 20.68 -20.73
N GLY A 61 4.21 20.68 -19.73
CA GLY A 61 5.20 21.73 -19.53
C GLY A 61 6.17 21.89 -20.72
N SER A 62 6.62 20.77 -21.31
CA SER A 62 7.55 20.81 -22.45
C SER A 62 6.91 21.29 -23.77
N ARG A 63 5.61 21.05 -23.96
CA ARG A 63 4.89 21.44 -25.18
C ARG A 63 4.65 22.95 -25.30
N TYR A 64 4.50 23.63 -24.18
CA TYR A 64 4.14 25.04 -24.18
C TYR A 64 5.33 26.01 -24.09
N GLY A 65 6.56 25.52 -23.88
CA GLY A 65 7.80 26.27 -23.97
C GLY A 65 7.81 27.59 -23.17
N ALA A 66 8.37 28.63 -23.78
CA ALA A 66 8.59 29.93 -23.11
C ALA A 66 7.33 30.82 -22.98
N ASP A 67 6.28 30.58 -23.77
CA ASP A 67 5.02 31.32 -23.75
C ASP A 67 3.81 30.43 -23.39
N PRO A 68 3.67 29.99 -22.11
CA PRO A 68 2.54 29.20 -21.71
C PRO A 68 1.26 30.05 -21.65
N PRO A 69 0.11 29.52 -22.15
CA PRO A 69 -1.18 30.14 -21.90
C PRO A 69 -1.43 30.37 -20.40
N PRO A 70 -2.17 31.37 -19.97
CA PRO A 70 -2.30 31.77 -18.56
C PRO A 70 -2.80 30.66 -17.63
N ASN A 71 -3.39 29.59 -18.16
CA ASN A 71 -3.92 28.46 -17.35
C ASN A 71 -3.01 27.22 -17.34
N VAL A 72 -1.91 27.19 -18.08
CA VAL A 72 -1.04 25.99 -18.18
C VAL A 72 -0.33 25.70 -16.87
N GLY A 73 0.02 26.71 -16.10
CA GLY A 73 0.60 26.52 -14.76
C GLY A 73 -0.33 25.75 -13.83
N ALA A 74 -1.61 26.08 -13.83
CA ALA A 74 -2.60 25.33 -13.04
C ALA A 74 -2.85 23.92 -13.61
N MET A 75 -2.88 23.77 -14.93
CA MET A 75 -3.07 22.47 -15.59
C MET A 75 -1.92 21.48 -15.36
N SER A 76 -0.69 21.95 -15.18
CA SER A 76 0.46 21.10 -14.86
C SER A 76 0.61 20.84 -13.36
N LEU A 77 0.22 21.79 -12.51
CA LEU A 77 0.35 21.70 -11.06
C LEU A 77 -0.53 20.58 -10.48
N VAL A 78 -1.77 20.47 -10.92
CA VAL A 78 -2.73 19.47 -10.43
C VAL A 78 -2.22 18.04 -10.66
N PRO A 79 -1.85 17.60 -11.88
CA PRO A 79 -1.33 16.25 -12.08
C PRO A 79 0.04 16.04 -11.39
N THR A 80 0.86 17.10 -11.23
CA THR A 80 2.12 16.98 -10.48
C THR A 80 1.86 16.66 -9.01
N VAL A 81 1.02 17.45 -8.34
CA VAL A 81 0.71 17.23 -6.91
C VAL A 81 0.00 15.90 -6.71
N ALA A 82 -1.00 15.58 -7.54
CA ALA A 82 -1.71 14.32 -7.48
C ALA A 82 -0.79 13.12 -7.74
N GLY A 83 0.14 13.23 -8.70
CA GLY A 83 1.11 12.20 -9.02
C GLY A 83 2.07 11.93 -7.86
N VAL A 84 2.62 12.99 -7.24
CA VAL A 84 3.50 12.85 -6.06
C VAL A 84 2.74 12.19 -4.90
N LEU A 85 1.53 12.65 -4.61
CA LEU A 85 0.70 12.07 -3.54
C LEU A 85 0.37 10.60 -3.82
N ALA A 86 0.05 10.24 -5.05
CA ALA A 86 -0.24 8.85 -5.43
C ALA A 86 1.00 7.95 -5.26
N ILE A 87 2.20 8.42 -5.62
CA ILE A 87 3.45 7.68 -5.42
C ILE A 87 3.74 7.49 -3.94
N LEU A 88 3.61 8.53 -3.11
CA LEU A 88 3.86 8.46 -1.68
C LEU A 88 2.88 7.52 -0.97
N LEU A 89 1.58 7.64 -1.26
CA LEU A 89 0.55 6.78 -0.70
C LEU A 89 0.72 5.33 -1.17
N GLY A 90 0.94 5.13 -2.46
CA GLY A 90 1.15 3.81 -3.04
C GLY A 90 2.39 3.13 -2.45
N GLY A 91 3.50 3.84 -2.35
CA GLY A 91 4.73 3.35 -1.71
C GLY A 91 4.53 3.00 -0.23
N ALA A 92 3.82 3.84 0.52
CA ALA A 92 3.49 3.58 1.93
C ALA A 92 2.58 2.34 2.09
N LEU A 93 1.61 2.13 1.19
CA LEU A 93 0.74 0.95 1.18
C LEU A 93 1.52 -0.32 0.86
N VAL A 94 2.44 -0.28 -0.11
CA VAL A 94 3.31 -1.42 -0.44
C VAL A 94 4.21 -1.77 0.74
N ALA A 95 4.91 -0.79 1.30
CA ALA A 95 5.78 -1.00 2.45
C ALA A 95 5.02 -1.50 3.68
N GLY A 96 3.84 -0.93 3.94
CA GLY A 96 2.94 -1.36 5.00
C GLY A 96 2.43 -2.77 4.81
N GLY A 97 2.02 -3.14 3.58
CA GLY A 97 1.59 -4.49 3.25
C GLY A 97 2.70 -5.53 3.45
N ILE A 98 3.93 -5.23 3.02
CA ILE A 98 5.10 -6.09 3.26
C ILE A 98 5.37 -6.22 4.77
N ALA A 99 5.28 -5.12 5.53
CA ALA A 99 5.48 -5.14 6.97
C ALA A 99 4.38 -5.95 7.71
N VAL A 100 3.15 -5.98 7.20
CA VAL A 100 2.07 -6.84 7.72
C VAL A 100 2.41 -8.31 7.57
N LEU A 101 3.05 -8.71 6.47
CA LEU A 101 3.52 -10.09 6.25
C LEU A 101 4.61 -10.51 7.25
N SER A 102 5.35 -9.54 7.81
CA SER A 102 6.37 -9.76 8.84
C SER A 102 5.80 -9.85 10.28
N ASP A 103 4.49 -9.98 10.45
CA ASP A 103 3.74 -10.12 11.72
C ASP A 103 3.87 -8.94 12.70
N ALA A 104 4.14 -7.74 12.20
CA ALA A 104 4.16 -6.54 13.03
C ALA A 104 2.72 -6.06 13.29
N ARG A 105 2.18 -6.28 14.51
CA ARG A 105 0.83 -5.82 14.90
C ARG A 105 0.62 -4.32 14.62
N ARG A 106 1.66 -3.51 14.81
CA ARG A 106 1.61 -2.06 14.52
C ARG A 106 1.50 -1.79 13.02
N ALA A 107 2.21 -2.55 12.19
CA ALA A 107 2.14 -2.42 10.73
C ALA A 107 0.72 -2.65 10.21
N ARG A 108 0.00 -3.63 10.76
CA ARG A 108 -1.39 -3.93 10.41
C ARG A 108 -2.32 -2.75 10.68
N LEU A 109 -2.20 -2.10 11.84
CA LEU A 109 -3.00 -0.92 12.17
C LEU A 109 -2.67 0.26 11.25
N VAL A 110 -1.38 0.54 11.06
CA VAL A 110 -0.94 1.64 10.18
C VAL A 110 -1.40 1.41 8.76
N THR A 111 -1.22 0.21 8.22
CA THR A 111 -1.66 -0.15 6.85
C THR A 111 -3.19 -0.07 6.72
N GLY A 112 -3.94 -0.52 7.73
CA GLY A 112 -5.39 -0.40 7.74
C GLY A 112 -5.87 1.05 7.74
N VAL A 113 -5.24 1.92 8.52
CA VAL A 113 -5.53 3.36 8.53
C VAL A 113 -5.19 4.01 7.19
N LEU A 114 -4.02 3.68 6.61
CA LEU A 114 -3.62 4.19 5.29
C LEU A 114 -4.59 3.73 4.19
N ALA A 115 -5.01 2.46 4.21
CA ALA A 115 -6.01 1.96 3.27
C ALA A 115 -7.34 2.68 3.43
N GLY A 116 -7.78 2.95 4.67
CA GLY A 116 -8.97 3.73 4.95
C GLY A 116 -8.88 5.17 4.44
N ALA A 117 -7.76 5.84 4.65
CA ALA A 117 -7.51 7.18 4.13
C ALA A 117 -7.52 7.19 2.59
N THR A 118 -6.90 6.19 1.95
CA THR A 118 -6.91 6.03 0.49
C THR A 118 -8.32 5.81 -0.04
N ALA A 119 -9.14 5.01 0.66
CA ALA A 119 -10.55 4.82 0.32
C ALA A 119 -11.34 6.14 0.41
N ALA A 120 -11.12 6.94 1.45
CA ALA A 120 -11.80 8.23 1.61
C ALA A 120 -11.42 9.21 0.48
N LEU A 121 -10.13 9.29 0.13
CA LEU A 121 -9.67 10.12 -1.00
C LEU A 121 -10.22 9.60 -2.34
N GLY A 122 -10.28 8.29 -2.53
CA GLY A 122 -10.88 7.67 -3.72
C GLY A 122 -12.37 7.98 -3.85
N ALA A 123 -13.11 7.96 -2.73
CA ALA A 123 -14.52 8.34 -2.71
C ALA A 123 -14.73 9.81 -3.11
N LEU A 124 -13.91 10.72 -2.56
CA LEU A 124 -13.94 12.13 -2.96
C LEU A 124 -13.64 12.32 -4.45
N ALA A 125 -12.62 11.62 -4.96
CA ALA A 125 -12.27 11.65 -6.38
C ALA A 125 -13.42 11.12 -7.25
N ALA A 126 -14.07 10.01 -6.85
CA ALA A 126 -15.21 9.46 -7.57
C ALA A 126 -16.38 10.44 -7.64
N VAL A 127 -16.71 11.11 -6.53
CA VAL A 127 -17.74 12.16 -6.49
C VAL A 127 -17.37 13.32 -7.40
N GLN A 128 -16.12 13.78 -7.36
CA GLN A 128 -15.63 14.88 -8.22
C GLN A 128 -15.75 14.51 -9.71
N VAL A 129 -15.41 13.29 -10.09
CA VAL A 129 -15.55 12.81 -11.47
C VAL A 129 -17.01 12.76 -11.87
N MET A 130 -17.91 12.23 -11.03
CA MET A 130 -19.34 12.14 -11.32
C MET A 130 -19.99 13.53 -11.52
N VAL A 131 -19.53 14.54 -10.76
CA VAL A 131 -20.08 15.90 -10.83
C VAL A 131 -19.51 16.69 -12.01
N ASN A 132 -18.20 16.60 -12.25
CA ASN A 132 -17.52 17.47 -13.20
C ASN A 132 -17.28 16.85 -14.58
N VAL A 133 -17.29 15.49 -14.68
CA VAL A 133 -17.03 14.75 -15.92
C VAL A 133 -18.09 13.65 -16.10
N PRO A 134 -19.37 14.03 -16.25
CA PRO A 134 -20.45 13.03 -16.35
C PRO A 134 -20.36 12.12 -17.59
N ALA A 135 -19.46 12.41 -18.51
CA ALA A 135 -19.32 11.71 -19.77
C ALA A 135 -18.46 10.43 -19.69
N ASP A 136 -17.78 10.13 -18.55
CA ASP A 136 -16.92 8.95 -18.43
C ASP A 136 -17.38 8.00 -17.31
N PRO A 137 -18.41 7.17 -17.59
CA PRO A 137 -18.92 6.21 -16.61
C PRO A 137 -17.89 5.13 -16.26
N VAL A 138 -16.94 4.82 -17.16
CA VAL A 138 -15.92 3.81 -16.94
C VAL A 138 -14.93 4.27 -15.86
N LEU A 139 -14.48 5.51 -15.95
CA LEU A 139 -13.59 6.09 -14.95
C LEU A 139 -14.27 6.18 -13.57
N ALA A 140 -15.54 6.61 -13.52
CA ALA A 140 -16.31 6.67 -12.29
C ALA A 140 -16.49 5.28 -11.66
N ALA A 141 -16.80 4.27 -12.47
CA ALA A 141 -16.94 2.88 -12.02
C ALA A 141 -15.60 2.33 -11.50
N ALA A 142 -14.49 2.56 -12.22
CA ALA A 142 -13.17 2.11 -11.81
C ALA A 142 -12.75 2.72 -10.46
N LEU A 143 -12.95 4.03 -10.25
CA LEU A 143 -12.68 4.70 -8.98
C LEU A 143 -13.55 4.16 -7.84
N THR A 144 -14.82 3.89 -8.12
CA THR A 144 -15.74 3.32 -7.13
C THR A 144 -15.31 1.93 -6.70
N VAL A 145 -14.95 1.05 -7.65
CA VAL A 145 -14.46 -0.30 -7.36
C VAL A 145 -13.15 -0.25 -6.56
N ALA A 146 -12.19 0.58 -6.96
CA ALA A 146 -10.93 0.75 -6.23
C ALA A 146 -11.19 1.23 -4.79
N THR A 147 -12.08 2.20 -4.61
CA THR A 147 -12.48 2.72 -3.30
C THR A 147 -13.06 1.61 -2.42
N LEU A 148 -13.97 0.79 -2.95
CA LEU A 148 -14.57 -0.33 -2.21
C LEU A 148 -13.52 -1.37 -1.80
N VAL A 149 -12.58 -1.70 -2.68
CA VAL A 149 -11.49 -2.65 -2.38
C VAL A 149 -10.65 -2.14 -1.20
N TYR A 150 -10.25 -0.87 -1.19
CA TYR A 150 -9.49 -0.29 -0.09
C TYR A 150 -10.31 -0.18 1.20
N ALA A 151 -11.61 0.15 1.12
CA ALA A 151 -12.48 0.20 2.29
C ALA A 151 -12.64 -1.18 2.93
N VAL A 152 -12.87 -2.22 2.14
CA VAL A 152 -12.96 -3.60 2.63
C VAL A 152 -11.63 -4.05 3.23
N ALA A 153 -10.50 -3.77 2.55
CA ALA A 153 -9.18 -4.11 3.06
C ALA A 153 -8.89 -3.41 4.40
N ALA A 154 -9.25 -2.13 4.54
CA ALA A 154 -9.11 -1.38 5.79
C ALA A 154 -9.91 -2.04 6.92
N VAL A 155 -11.17 -2.39 6.69
CA VAL A 155 -12.02 -3.07 7.69
C VAL A 155 -11.42 -4.42 8.10
N LEU A 156 -10.95 -5.23 7.15
CA LEU A 156 -10.35 -6.54 7.44
C LEU A 156 -9.04 -6.43 8.22
N LEU A 157 -8.21 -5.43 7.90
CA LEU A 157 -6.96 -5.18 8.60
C LEU A 157 -7.16 -4.60 10.00
N LEU A 158 -8.20 -3.79 10.21
CA LEU A 158 -8.50 -3.16 11.50
C LEU A 158 -9.31 -4.07 12.44
N ARG A 159 -9.90 -5.17 11.95
CA ARG A 159 -10.64 -6.10 12.81
C ARG A 159 -9.72 -6.69 13.87
N PRO A 160 -10.12 -6.67 15.17
CA PRO A 160 -9.37 -7.33 16.22
C PRO A 160 -9.37 -8.84 15.98
N ARG A 161 -8.22 -9.48 16.21
CA ARG A 161 -8.15 -10.95 16.29
C ARG A 161 -8.91 -11.38 17.56
N ARG A 162 -10.01 -12.10 17.40
CA ARG A 162 -10.68 -12.81 18.50
C ARG A 162 -9.99 -14.14 18.73
#